data_0f0aaf948c67f2683640fe5ff49d40c6
#
_entry.id   0f0aaf948c67f2683640fe5ff49d40c6
#
_cell.length_a   1.000
_cell.length_b   1.000
_cell.length_c   1.000
_cell.angle_alpha   90.00
_cell.angle_beta   90.00
_cell.angle_gamma   90.00
#
_symmetry.space_group_name_H-M   'P 1'
#
loop_
_entity.id
_entity.type
_entity.pdbx_description
1 polymer ?
#
loop_
_entity_poly.entity_id
_entity_poly.type
_entity_poly.pdbx_seq_one_letter_code
_entity_poly.pdbx_strand_id
1 'polypeptide(L)'
;PLISVKEFPDDGRLQIINSYGKGGFRIAKKSVIGAQFVLQRQTLAWPVRTEQDISADNLLSLLQGTDVDLLVLGLGECPQSHLPDIASALRDKGVKLEVMSTAAACRTWNVLLTEGRTAAAGLLALQ
;
A
#
# COMPACT_ATOMS: atom_id res chain seq x y z
N PRO A 1 22.40 -1.81 22.66
CA PRO A 1 22.11 -1.65 21.97
C PRO A 1 21.80 -1.63 21.64
N LEU A 2 22.04 -1.62 21.60
CA LEU A 2 21.65 -1.40 20.87
C LEU A 2 21.17 -1.17 20.39
N ILE A 3 21.34 -1.18 20.39
CA ILE A 3 20.80 -0.89 19.62
C ILE A 3 20.17 -0.74 19.20
N SER A 4 20.39 -0.72 19.30
CA SER A 4 19.69 -0.40 18.57
C SER A 4 19.04 -0.20 18.17
N VAL A 5 19.21 -0.34 18.36
CA VAL A 5 18.50 -0.11 17.73
C VAL A 5 17.86 0.00 17.49
N LYS A 6 18.01 -0.03 17.62
CA LYS A 6 17.47 0.11 17.16
C LYS A 6 16.77 0.20 16.86
N GLU A 7 16.80 0.17 16.88
CA GLU A 7 16.16 0.28 16.39
C GLU A 7 15.36 0.45 16.04
N PHE A 8 15.10 0.39 16.44
CA PHE A 8 14.32 0.35 16.02
C PHE A 8 13.47 0.20 16.47
N PRO A 9 13.07 0.20 16.81
CA PRO A 9 12.18 0.09 17.03
C PRO A 9 11.24 0.08 17.06
N ASP A 10 10.63 0.14 16.96
CA ASP A 10 9.76 0.15 16.87
C ASP A 10 8.73 0.17 16.72
N ASP A 11 8.36 -0.01 17.41
CA ASP A 11 7.14 0.49 17.09
C ASP A 11 7.26 1.31 15.93
N GLY A 12 6.33 1.70 15.17
CA GLY A 12 6.56 2.33 13.92
C GLY A 12 7.53 1.57 13.07
N ARG A 13 7.59 0.30 13.25
CA ARG A 13 8.48 -0.55 12.49
C ARG A 13 8.00 -0.62 11.05
N LEU A 14 8.91 -0.96 10.16
CA LEU A 14 8.62 -1.07 8.74
C LEU A 14 7.50 -2.07 8.48
N GLN A 15 6.60 -1.70 7.59
CA GLN A 15 5.40 -2.48 7.31
C GLN A 15 5.66 -3.51 6.22
N ILE A 16 6.53 -4.46 6.49
CA ILE A 16 6.82 -5.56 5.58
C ILE A 16 5.57 -6.44 5.46
N ILE A 17 5.23 -6.81 4.23
CA ILE A 17 4.13 -7.75 3.98
C ILE A 17 4.72 -9.14 4.05
N ASN A 18 4.42 -9.84 5.13
CA ASN A 18 4.96 -11.17 5.39
C ASN A 18 4.29 -12.23 4.55
N SER A 19 2.97 -12.08 4.35
CA SER A 19 2.20 -13.02 3.55
C SER A 19 0.86 -12.40 3.19
N TYR A 20 0.19 -13.03 2.24
CA TYR A 20 -1.15 -12.63 1.85
C TYR A 20 -1.93 -13.88 1.47
N GLY A 21 -3.26 -13.79 1.55
CA GLY A 21 -4.12 -14.91 1.21
C GLY A 21 -5.54 -14.42 1.00
N LYS A 22 -6.47 -15.36 0.97
CA LYS A 22 -7.87 -14.99 0.82
C LYS A 22 -8.29 -14.14 2.01
N GLY A 23 -8.86 -12.98 1.71
CA GLY A 23 -9.47 -12.13 2.70
C GLY A 23 -8.53 -11.27 3.51
N GLY A 24 -7.22 -11.42 3.39
CA GLY A 24 -6.37 -10.62 4.24
C GLY A 24 -4.87 -10.76 4.01
N PHE A 25 -4.13 -10.19 4.96
CA PHE A 25 -2.67 -10.05 4.86
C PHE A 25 -2.04 -10.27 6.23
N ARG A 26 -0.75 -10.55 6.21
CA ARG A 26 0.07 -10.49 7.41
C ARG A 26 1.11 -9.40 7.16
N ILE A 27 1.01 -8.30 7.91
CA ILE A 27 1.83 -7.11 7.69
C ILE A 27 2.49 -6.74 9.03
N ALA A 28 3.79 -6.53 9.00
CA ALA A 28 4.57 -6.26 10.21
C ALA A 28 4.26 -7.32 11.28
N LYS A 29 4.09 -8.57 10.84
CA LYS A 29 3.82 -9.74 11.67
C LYS A 29 2.45 -9.72 12.35
N LYS A 30 1.54 -8.87 11.88
CA LYS A 30 0.16 -8.81 12.38
C LYS A 30 -0.79 -9.23 11.28
N SER A 31 -1.77 -10.07 11.62
CA SER A 31 -2.78 -10.50 10.67
C SER A 31 -3.87 -9.44 10.59
N VAL A 32 -4.22 -9.03 9.37
CA VAL A 32 -5.28 -8.04 9.13
C VAL A 32 -6.21 -8.56 8.05
N ILE A 33 -7.48 -8.18 8.15
CA ILE A 33 -8.54 -8.64 7.27
C ILE A 33 -9.00 -7.51 6.37
N GLY A 34 -9.33 -7.84 5.12
CA GLY A 34 -9.83 -6.89 4.16
C GLY A 34 -8.74 -6.10 3.49
N ALA A 35 -9.14 -5.11 2.70
CA ALA A 35 -8.18 -4.26 2.00
C ALA A 35 -7.40 -3.41 2.98
N GLN A 36 -6.15 -3.14 2.63
CA GLN A 36 -5.25 -2.39 3.50
C GLN A 36 -4.57 -1.28 2.72
N PHE A 37 -4.35 -0.15 3.37
CA PHE A 37 -3.55 0.94 2.82
C PHE A 37 -2.27 1.02 3.64
N VAL A 38 -1.15 0.76 3.00
CA VAL A 38 0.13 0.54 3.69
C VAL A 38 1.06 1.71 3.46
N LEU A 39 1.53 2.28 4.54
CA LEU A 39 2.56 3.33 4.51
C LEU A 39 3.82 2.74 5.13
N GLN A 40 4.92 3.47 5.08
CA GLN A 40 6.20 2.94 5.51
C GLN A 40 6.16 2.39 6.94
N ARG A 41 5.49 3.09 7.84
CA ARG A 41 5.47 2.71 9.26
C ARG A 41 4.07 2.56 9.84
N GLN A 42 3.06 2.50 8.99
CA GLN A 42 1.68 2.42 9.43
C GLN A 42 0.84 1.71 8.37
N THR A 43 -0.08 0.88 8.82
CA THR A 43 -1.04 0.24 7.94
C THR A 43 -2.43 0.61 8.42
N LEU A 44 -3.28 1.02 7.48
CA LEU A 44 -4.65 1.44 7.76
C LEU A 44 -5.61 0.50 7.07
N ALA A 45 -6.71 0.17 7.74
CA ALA A 45 -7.81 -0.53 7.06
C ALA A 45 -8.34 0.38 5.96
N TRP A 46 -8.53 -0.18 4.77
CA TRP A 46 -8.94 0.58 3.60
C TRP A 46 -10.37 0.15 3.26
N PRO A 47 -11.35 1.06 3.37
CA PRO A 47 -12.77 0.66 3.22
C PRO A 47 -13.18 0.56 1.76
N VAL A 48 -12.47 -0.27 1.00
CA VAL A 48 -12.82 -0.55 -0.40
C VAL A 48 -12.86 -2.06 -0.58
N ARG A 49 -13.73 -2.54 -1.46
CA ARG A 49 -13.83 -3.95 -1.77
C ARG A 49 -13.47 -4.27 -3.20
N THR A 50 -13.77 -3.35 -4.11
CA THR A 50 -13.53 -3.56 -5.54
C THR A 50 -12.92 -2.30 -6.12
N GLU A 51 -12.48 -2.39 -7.37
CA GLU A 51 -11.91 -1.26 -8.08
C GLU A 51 -12.87 -0.08 -8.14
N GLN A 52 -14.18 -0.35 -8.21
CA GLN A 52 -15.18 0.69 -8.32
C GLN A 52 -15.27 1.56 -7.06
N ASP A 53 -14.79 1.06 -5.93
CA ASP A 53 -14.81 1.82 -4.69
C ASP A 53 -13.64 2.79 -4.57
N ILE A 54 -12.67 2.72 -5.49
CA ILE A 54 -11.46 3.53 -5.42
C ILE A 54 -11.73 4.88 -6.07
N SER A 55 -11.36 5.96 -5.39
CA SER A 55 -11.48 7.30 -5.93
C SER A 55 -10.19 8.08 -5.70
N ALA A 56 -9.93 9.04 -6.60
CA ALA A 56 -8.77 9.92 -6.45
C ALA A 56 -8.85 10.71 -5.15
N ASP A 57 -10.04 11.20 -4.80
CA ASP A 57 -10.24 11.98 -3.58
C ASP A 57 -9.89 11.16 -2.34
N ASN A 58 -10.32 9.92 -2.29
CA ASN A 58 -10.01 9.05 -1.16
C ASN A 58 -8.50 8.82 -1.05
N LEU A 59 -7.85 8.52 -2.17
CA LEU A 59 -6.41 8.27 -2.17
C LEU A 59 -5.63 9.51 -1.79
N LEU A 60 -6.01 10.67 -2.32
CA LEU A 60 -5.32 11.91 -1.98
C LEU A 60 -5.51 12.26 -0.51
N SER A 61 -6.68 11.97 0.04
CA SER A 61 -6.94 12.18 1.46
C SER A 61 -6.01 11.31 2.32
N LEU A 62 -5.81 10.05 1.93
CA LEU A 62 -4.93 9.14 2.65
C LEU A 62 -3.46 9.56 2.55
N LEU A 63 -3.10 10.22 1.47
CA LEU A 63 -1.72 10.66 1.25
C LEU A 63 -1.43 12.05 1.78
N GLN A 64 -2.46 12.74 2.27
CA GLN A 64 -2.31 14.10 2.75
C GLN A 64 -1.30 14.15 3.91
N GLY A 65 -0.39 15.10 3.84
CA GLY A 65 0.63 15.24 4.88
C GLY A 65 1.80 14.28 4.76
N THR A 66 1.83 13.46 3.70
CA THR A 66 2.95 12.55 3.45
C THR A 66 3.80 13.08 2.30
N ASP A 67 5.01 12.53 2.19
CA ASP A 67 5.91 12.83 1.07
C ASP A 67 5.82 11.78 -0.03
N VAL A 68 4.78 10.95 -0.01
CA VAL A 68 4.65 9.85 -0.96
C VAL A 68 4.58 10.37 -2.39
N ASP A 69 5.44 9.83 -3.26
CA ASP A 69 5.45 10.19 -4.67
C ASP A 69 5.20 8.98 -5.57
N LEU A 70 5.01 7.81 -4.99
CA LEU A 70 4.71 6.59 -5.74
C LEU A 70 3.66 5.79 -4.99
N LEU A 71 2.54 5.51 -5.65
CA LEU A 71 1.48 4.70 -5.09
C LEU A 71 1.33 3.43 -5.93
N VAL A 72 1.44 2.28 -5.27
CA VAL A 72 1.23 0.98 -5.89
C VAL A 72 -0.16 0.51 -5.50
N LEU A 73 -0.98 0.12 -6.47
CA LEU A 73 -2.31 -0.44 -6.19
C LEU A 73 -2.33 -1.90 -6.63
N GLY A 74 -2.69 -2.77 -5.68
CA GLY A 74 -2.90 -4.18 -5.95
C GLY A 74 -4.40 -4.45 -6.06
N LEU A 75 -4.87 -4.82 -7.24
CA LEU A 75 -6.28 -4.88 -7.56
C LEU A 75 -6.78 -6.32 -7.76
N GLY A 76 -6.49 -7.19 -6.81
CA GLY A 76 -6.96 -8.55 -6.87
C GLY A 76 -6.10 -9.43 -7.76
N GLU A 77 -6.67 -10.51 -8.28
CA GLU A 77 -5.90 -11.42 -9.13
C GLU A 77 -5.61 -10.83 -10.50
N CYS A 78 -6.62 -10.18 -11.09
CA CYS A 78 -6.51 -9.64 -12.44
C CYS A 78 -7.11 -8.25 -12.45
N PRO A 79 -6.28 -7.20 -12.45
CA PRO A 79 -6.82 -5.84 -12.54
C PRO A 79 -7.64 -5.67 -13.79
N GLN A 80 -8.81 -5.04 -13.65
CA GLN A 80 -9.71 -4.80 -14.77
C GLN A 80 -9.40 -3.50 -15.49
N SER A 81 -8.62 -2.62 -14.85
CA SER A 81 -8.35 -1.29 -15.37
C SER A 81 -7.02 -0.80 -14.82
N HIS A 82 -6.38 0.12 -15.53
CA HIS A 82 -5.21 0.84 -15.03
C HIS A 82 -5.61 2.16 -14.39
N LEU A 83 -6.93 2.41 -14.25
CA LEU A 83 -7.48 3.58 -13.57
C LEU A 83 -6.90 4.89 -14.12
N PRO A 84 -7.04 5.15 -15.44
CA PRO A 84 -6.36 6.30 -16.06
C PRO A 84 -6.78 7.65 -15.49
N ASP A 85 -8.06 7.82 -15.11
CA ASP A 85 -8.52 9.09 -14.56
C ASP A 85 -7.94 9.32 -13.18
N ILE A 86 -7.85 8.27 -12.38
CA ILE A 86 -7.24 8.35 -11.05
C ILE A 86 -5.74 8.60 -11.20
N ALA A 87 -5.08 7.91 -12.13
CA ALA A 87 -3.66 8.09 -12.39
C ALA A 87 -3.36 9.55 -12.76
N SER A 88 -4.21 10.14 -13.61
CA SER A 88 -4.04 11.53 -14.02
C SER A 88 -4.20 12.49 -12.85
N ALA A 89 -5.22 12.29 -12.01
CA ALA A 89 -5.46 13.14 -10.86
C ALA A 89 -4.30 13.07 -9.85
N LEU A 90 -3.75 11.87 -9.65
CA LEU A 90 -2.62 11.70 -8.75
C LEU A 90 -1.36 12.33 -9.32
N ARG A 91 -1.14 12.18 -10.63
CA ARG A 91 0.02 12.78 -11.28
C ARG A 91 0.02 14.29 -11.13
N ASP A 92 -1.15 14.91 -11.19
CA ASP A 92 -1.28 16.35 -10.99
C ASP A 92 -0.84 16.78 -9.60
N LYS A 93 -0.82 15.87 -8.65
CA LYS A 93 -0.38 16.12 -7.28
C LYS A 93 1.01 15.56 -7.01
N GLY A 94 1.73 15.16 -8.06
CA GLY A 94 3.09 14.67 -7.94
C GLY A 94 3.21 13.22 -7.52
N VAL A 95 2.15 12.43 -7.66
CA VAL A 95 2.16 11.02 -7.27
C VAL A 95 2.02 10.14 -8.51
N LYS A 96 2.99 9.26 -8.72
CA LYS A 96 2.91 8.28 -9.80
C LYS A 96 2.11 7.08 -9.32
N LEU A 97 1.22 6.60 -10.17
CA LEU A 97 0.39 5.43 -9.87
C LEU A 97 0.88 4.23 -10.68
N GLU A 98 1.03 3.09 -9.99
CA GLU A 98 1.29 1.82 -10.65
C GLU A 98 0.25 0.79 -10.21
N VAL A 99 -0.41 0.17 -11.18
CA VAL A 99 -1.50 -0.78 -10.94
C VAL A 99 -1.03 -2.18 -11.32
N MET A 100 -1.29 -3.15 -10.45
CA MET A 100 -0.89 -4.53 -10.70
C MET A 100 -1.78 -5.46 -9.87
N SER A 101 -1.54 -6.77 -9.96
CA SER A 101 -2.26 -7.72 -9.11
C SER A 101 -1.84 -7.51 -7.66
N THR A 102 -2.70 -7.95 -6.73
CA THR A 102 -2.37 -7.86 -5.30
C THR A 102 -1.08 -8.61 -4.98
N ALA A 103 -0.89 -9.80 -5.57
CA ALA A 103 0.34 -10.56 -5.33
C ALA A 103 1.58 -9.79 -5.77
N ALA A 104 1.53 -9.21 -6.97
CA ALA A 104 2.66 -8.42 -7.48
C ALA A 104 2.88 -7.18 -6.63
N ALA A 105 1.79 -6.54 -6.20
CA ALA A 105 1.89 -5.34 -5.38
C ALA A 105 2.56 -5.61 -4.04
N CYS A 106 2.25 -6.75 -3.43
CA CYS A 106 2.89 -7.13 -2.16
C CYS A 106 4.40 -7.29 -2.33
N ARG A 107 4.83 -7.94 -3.41
CA ARG A 107 6.26 -8.12 -3.68
C ARG A 107 6.93 -6.78 -4.00
N THR A 108 6.27 -5.98 -4.83
CA THR A 108 6.79 -4.67 -5.21
C THR A 108 6.93 -3.77 -3.98
N TRP A 109 5.90 -3.78 -3.12
CA TRP A 109 5.93 -2.99 -1.89
C TRP A 109 7.15 -3.31 -1.03
N ASN A 110 7.41 -4.61 -0.81
CA ASN A 110 8.53 -5.00 0.03
C ASN A 110 9.87 -4.54 -0.53
N VAL A 111 10.03 -4.59 -1.85
CA VAL A 111 11.24 -4.09 -2.49
C VAL A 111 11.38 -2.58 -2.29
N LEU A 112 10.31 -1.83 -2.55
CA LEU A 112 10.33 -0.37 -2.38
C LEU A 112 10.65 0.01 -0.93
N LEU A 113 10.06 -0.71 0.00
CA LEU A 113 10.24 -0.45 1.43
C LEU A 113 11.70 -0.66 1.84
N THR A 114 12.31 -1.76 1.40
CA THR A 114 13.69 -2.05 1.74
C THR A 114 14.67 -1.12 1.05
N GLU A 115 14.27 -0.51 -0.07
CA GLU A 115 15.09 0.48 -0.76
C GLU A 115 14.89 1.89 -0.19
N GLY A 116 14.03 2.04 0.80
CA GLY A 116 13.80 3.35 1.41
C GLY A 116 13.01 4.31 0.53
N ARG A 117 12.22 3.80 -0.43
CA ARG A 117 11.43 4.64 -1.33
C ARG A 117 10.26 5.28 -0.58
N THR A 118 9.92 6.49 -0.98
CA THR A 118 8.79 7.22 -0.40
C THR A 118 7.51 6.81 -1.11
N ALA A 119 7.00 5.65 -0.73
CA ALA A 119 5.90 5.01 -1.43
C ALA A 119 4.78 4.61 -0.47
N ALA A 120 3.62 4.31 -1.05
CA ALA A 120 2.48 3.75 -0.34
C ALA A 120 1.89 2.65 -1.21
N ALA A 121 1.10 1.77 -0.60
CA ALA A 121 0.43 0.70 -1.33
C ALA A 121 -1.01 0.57 -0.88
N GLY A 122 -1.93 0.52 -1.83
CA GLY A 122 -3.32 0.19 -1.57
C GLY A 122 -3.58 -1.20 -2.11
N LEU A 123 -4.02 -2.11 -1.25
CA LEU A 123 -4.12 -3.52 -1.57
C LEU A 123 -5.54 -4.01 -1.38
N LEU A 124 -6.18 -4.46 -2.46
CA LEU A 124 -7.44 -5.18 -2.35
C LEU A 124 -7.14 -6.59 -1.87
N ALA A 125 -7.96 -7.09 -0.95
CA ALA A 125 -7.83 -8.46 -0.48
C ALA A 125 -8.23 -9.42 -1.59
N LEU A 126 -7.57 -10.58 -1.66
CA LEU A 126 -7.96 -11.63 -2.59
C LEU A 126 -9.27 -12.26 -2.12
N GLN A 127 -10.08 -12.66 -3.08
CA GLN A 127 -11.39 -13.25 -2.80
C GLN A 127 -11.32 -14.75 -2.56
#